data_6c14ddeb72a8d61cf08e69bff8e2b5d8
#
_entry.id   6c14ddeb72a8d61cf08e69bff8e2b5d8
#
_cell.length_a   1.000
_cell.length_b   1.000
_cell.length_c   1.000
_cell.angle_alpha   90.00
_cell.angle_beta   90.00
_cell.angle_gamma   90.00
#
_symmetry.space_group_name_H-M   'P 1'
#
loop_
_entity.id
_entity.type
_entity.pdbx_description
1 polymer ?
#
loop_
_entity_poly.entity_id
_entity_poly.type
_entity_poly.pdbx_seq_one_letter_code
_entity_poly.pdbx_strand_id
1 'polypeptide(L)'
;MHSDFERCYRAVQSKDARFDGWFVTAVLTTKIYCRPSCPVRPPFARNMRFYPTAAAAQRAGFRACKRCRPDASPGSPEWNVRGDVVARAMRLIADGTVDREGVTGLAARLGYTTRQLERLMQSEVGAAPLALARAQRTQMARVLIETTEMPFGDVAFAAGFSSIRQFNDTVRTVCDLTPTLLRQRARTRLDSDDTMGTGVLSLRLPVRTPFAYDGLFGHLAATAVPGVEEVRDGFYRRS
;
A
#
# COMPACT_ATOMS: atom_id res chain seq x y z
N MET A 1 4.58 33.95 0.70
CA MET A 1 4.15 32.96 1.70
C MET A 1 5.13 32.84 2.86
N HIS A 2 6.43 32.61 2.63
CA HIS A 2 7.47 32.57 3.69
C HIS A 2 7.67 33.91 4.42
N SER A 3 7.20 35.03 3.88
CA SER A 3 7.19 36.38 4.50
C SER A 3 6.07 36.57 5.51
N ASP A 4 5.02 35.75 5.49
CA ASP A 4 3.95 35.76 6.48
C ASP A 4 4.36 34.86 7.66
N PHE A 5 4.91 35.48 8.69
CA PHE A 5 5.45 34.79 9.86
C PHE A 5 4.37 33.96 10.58
N GLU A 6 3.20 34.54 10.82
CA GLU A 6 2.13 33.89 11.59
C GLU A 6 1.58 32.67 10.88
N ARG A 7 1.42 32.74 9.59
CA ARG A 7 0.99 31.60 8.77
C ARG A 7 2.01 30.46 8.77
N CYS A 8 3.29 30.80 8.58
CA CYS A 8 4.37 29.82 8.64
C CYS A 8 4.50 29.20 10.03
N TYR A 9 4.38 30.01 11.08
CA TYR A 9 4.47 29.55 12.46
C TYR A 9 3.35 28.56 12.80
N ARG A 10 2.10 28.86 12.42
CA ARG A 10 0.97 27.93 12.60
C ARG A 10 1.17 26.61 11.87
N ALA A 11 1.67 26.64 10.63
CA ALA A 11 1.96 25.45 9.86
C ALA A 11 3.01 24.54 10.55
N VAL A 12 4.03 25.15 11.16
CA VAL A 12 5.06 24.41 11.92
C VAL A 12 4.52 23.86 13.23
N GLN A 13 3.68 24.61 13.94
CA GLN A 13 3.06 24.14 15.19
C GLN A 13 2.14 22.96 14.97
N SER A 14 1.35 22.99 13.90
CA SER A 14 0.47 21.89 13.51
C SER A 14 1.20 20.74 12.77
N LYS A 15 2.50 20.91 12.48
CA LYS A 15 3.32 19.96 11.70
C LYS A 15 2.67 19.60 10.36
N ASP A 16 2.13 20.58 9.68
CA ASP A 16 1.32 20.39 8.48
C ASP A 16 2.19 20.08 7.25
N ALA A 17 2.15 18.82 6.83
CA ALA A 17 2.92 18.32 5.68
C ALA A 17 2.52 18.95 4.34
N ARG A 18 1.34 19.58 4.23
CA ARG A 18 0.90 20.29 3.02
C ARG A 18 1.80 21.50 2.69
N PHE A 19 2.52 21.99 3.69
CA PHE A 19 3.46 23.08 3.53
C PHE A 19 4.91 22.64 3.27
N ASP A 20 5.18 21.34 3.25
CA ASP A 20 6.50 20.84 2.90
C ASP A 20 6.85 21.19 1.45
N GLY A 21 8.04 21.76 1.25
CA GLY A 21 8.47 22.28 -0.04
C GLY A 21 8.08 23.73 -0.34
N TRP A 22 7.14 24.33 0.43
CA TRP A 22 6.76 25.74 0.28
C TRP A 22 7.71 26.70 1.00
N PHE A 23 8.24 26.27 2.12
CA PHE A 23 9.23 26.97 2.90
C PHE A 23 9.98 26.01 3.84
N VAL A 24 11.08 26.47 4.40
CA VAL A 24 11.82 25.79 5.46
C VAL A 24 11.91 26.66 6.70
N THR A 25 11.91 26.02 7.87
CA THR A 25 11.99 26.67 9.17
C THR A 25 13.41 26.57 9.71
N ALA A 26 14.09 27.68 9.90
CA ALA A 26 15.42 27.74 10.48
C ALA A 26 15.37 28.12 11.96
N VAL A 27 16.08 27.37 12.80
CA VAL A 27 16.15 27.55 14.25
C VAL A 27 17.43 28.27 14.61
N LEU A 28 17.33 29.47 15.12
CA LEU A 28 18.45 30.37 15.40
C LEU A 28 19.45 29.79 16.42
N THR A 29 18.93 29.10 17.43
CA THR A 29 19.73 28.54 18.54
C THR A 29 20.53 27.31 18.15
N THR A 30 20.03 26.48 17.23
CA THR A 30 20.67 25.22 16.84
C THR A 30 21.34 25.27 15.48
N LYS A 31 21.11 26.35 14.74
CA LYS A 31 21.56 26.53 13.35
C LYS A 31 21.08 25.39 12.41
N ILE A 32 19.90 24.81 12.72
CA ILE A 32 19.31 23.75 11.93
C ILE A 32 18.08 24.30 11.21
N TYR A 33 17.89 23.92 9.92
CA TYR A 33 16.64 24.13 9.24
C TYR A 33 15.88 22.82 9.03
N CYS A 34 14.56 22.90 9.11
CA CYS A 34 13.62 21.78 9.08
C CYS A 34 12.49 22.04 8.07
N ARG A 35 11.79 20.97 7.69
CA ARG A 35 10.48 21.07 7.02
C ARG A 35 9.39 21.47 8.02
N PRO A 36 8.28 22.10 7.57
CA PRO A 36 7.12 22.40 8.41
C PRO A 36 6.59 21.16 9.17
N SER A 37 6.51 20.00 8.52
CA SER A 37 6.04 18.73 9.09
C SER A 37 7.03 18.04 10.03
N CYS A 38 8.18 18.63 10.34
CA CYS A 38 9.20 17.99 11.19
C CYS A 38 8.60 17.53 12.52
N PRO A 39 8.78 16.24 12.93
CA PRO A 39 8.20 15.69 14.16
C PRO A 39 8.85 16.19 15.45
N VAL A 40 9.92 16.99 15.35
CA VAL A 40 10.57 17.62 16.49
C VAL A 40 9.63 18.63 17.14
N ARG A 41 9.79 18.86 18.45
CA ARG A 41 9.04 19.91 19.15
C ARG A 41 9.34 21.26 18.50
N PRO A 42 8.32 22.03 18.08
CA PRO A 42 8.53 23.36 17.52
C PRO A 42 9.26 24.27 18.51
N PRO A 43 10.26 25.02 18.07
CA PRO A 43 10.92 26.01 18.94
C PRO A 43 10.02 27.23 19.20
N PHE A 44 10.43 28.09 20.13
CA PHE A 44 9.70 29.35 20.36
C PHE A 44 9.76 30.24 19.12
N ALA A 45 8.70 30.99 18.85
CA ALA A 45 8.57 31.87 17.70
C ALA A 45 9.76 32.84 17.52
N ARG A 46 10.27 33.42 18.62
CA ARG A 46 11.44 34.33 18.62
C ARG A 46 12.71 33.71 18.07
N ASN A 47 12.84 32.35 18.12
CA ASN A 47 14.00 31.61 17.67
C ASN A 47 13.83 31.05 16.25
N MET A 48 12.77 31.41 15.51
CA MET A 48 12.51 30.94 14.16
C MET A 48 12.79 32.00 13.10
N ARG A 49 13.22 31.53 11.94
CA ARG A 49 13.23 32.28 10.67
C ARG A 49 12.71 31.34 9.59
N PHE A 50 12.05 31.92 8.60
CA PHE A 50 11.51 31.18 7.48
C PHE A 50 12.24 31.56 6.20
N TYR A 51 12.57 30.55 5.40
CA TYR A 51 13.25 30.72 4.12
C TYR A 51 12.46 30.02 3.00
N PRO A 52 12.45 30.57 1.78
CA PRO A 52 11.70 29.99 0.66
C PRO A 52 12.25 28.65 0.21
N THR A 53 13.54 28.39 0.42
CA THR A 53 14.22 27.18 -0.04
C THR A 53 15.29 26.72 0.96
N ALA A 54 15.65 25.44 0.89
CA ALA A 54 16.77 24.87 1.60
C ALA A 54 18.08 25.61 1.30
N ALA A 55 18.31 25.96 0.04
CA ALA A 55 19.50 26.70 -0.39
C ALA A 55 19.60 28.09 0.25
N ALA A 56 18.46 28.81 0.39
CA ALA A 56 18.44 30.10 1.07
C ALA A 56 18.81 29.98 2.56
N ALA A 57 18.32 28.95 3.23
CA ALA A 57 18.66 28.66 4.62
C ALA A 57 20.14 28.27 4.77
N GLN A 58 20.67 27.46 3.86
CA GLN A 58 22.10 27.08 3.84
C GLN A 58 23.02 28.31 3.67
N ARG A 59 22.70 29.19 2.73
CA ARG A 59 23.43 30.45 2.53
C ARG A 59 23.40 31.34 3.78
N ALA A 60 22.33 31.28 4.57
CA ALA A 60 22.21 31.98 5.85
C ALA A 60 22.93 31.26 7.02
N GLY A 61 23.70 30.22 6.76
CA GLY A 61 24.53 29.51 7.74
C GLY A 61 23.77 28.44 8.55
N PHE A 62 22.64 27.93 8.06
CA PHE A 62 21.92 26.84 8.69
C PHE A 62 22.24 25.51 7.99
N ARG A 63 22.26 24.40 8.74
CA ARG A 63 22.42 23.04 8.22
C ARG A 63 21.10 22.27 8.21
N ALA A 64 20.99 21.30 7.32
CA ALA A 64 19.81 20.45 7.21
C ALA A 64 19.57 19.60 8.47
N CYS A 65 18.33 19.46 8.85
CA CYS A 65 17.92 18.53 9.91
C CYS A 65 18.07 17.08 9.43
N LYS A 66 18.89 16.28 10.13
CA LYS A 66 19.09 14.86 9.81
C LYS A 66 17.84 14.00 9.94
N ARG A 67 16.84 14.48 10.71
CA ARG A 67 15.62 13.72 10.98
C ARG A 67 14.55 13.87 9.90
N CYS A 68 14.32 15.10 9.44
CA CYS A 68 13.30 15.36 8.41
C CYS A 68 13.87 15.55 7.00
N ARG A 69 15.20 15.56 6.83
CA ARG A 69 15.89 15.66 5.52
C ARG A 69 15.25 16.71 4.59
N PRO A 70 15.25 18.00 4.98
CA PRO A 70 14.67 19.07 4.18
C PRO A 70 15.48 19.36 2.91
N ASP A 71 16.65 18.77 2.78
CA ASP A 71 17.57 18.79 1.65
C ASP A 71 17.28 17.70 0.60
N ALA A 72 16.49 16.67 0.95
CA ALA A 72 16.10 15.62 0.04
C ALA A 72 15.08 16.11 -1.01
N SER A 73 15.08 15.50 -2.18
CA SER A 73 14.11 15.81 -3.24
C SER A 73 12.70 15.35 -2.85
N PRO A 74 11.65 16.16 -3.07
CA PRO A 74 10.27 15.71 -2.86
C PRO A 74 9.98 14.42 -3.64
N GLY A 75 9.34 13.47 -2.97
CA GLY A 75 9.02 12.16 -3.55
C GLY A 75 10.14 11.12 -3.51
N SER A 76 11.37 11.49 -3.10
CA SER A 76 12.42 10.50 -2.86
C SER A 76 12.17 9.70 -1.57
N PRO A 77 12.72 8.47 -1.43
CA PRO A 77 12.64 7.69 -0.18
C PRO A 77 13.15 8.46 1.04
N GLU A 78 14.16 9.30 0.86
CA GLU A 78 14.72 10.14 1.93
C GLU A 78 13.78 11.28 2.33
N TRP A 79 12.91 11.71 1.42
CA TRP A 79 11.87 12.72 1.71
C TRP A 79 10.78 12.17 2.62
N ASN A 80 10.36 10.93 2.41
CA ASN A 80 9.33 10.27 3.21
C ASN A 80 9.70 8.83 3.58
N VAL A 81 10.76 8.70 4.37
CA VAL A 81 11.26 7.38 4.84
C VAL A 81 10.17 6.51 5.46
N ARG A 82 9.21 7.12 6.18
CA ARG A 82 8.11 6.35 6.79
C ARG A 82 7.17 5.78 5.75
N GLY A 83 6.75 6.60 4.78
CA GLY A 83 5.88 6.16 3.69
C GLY A 83 6.55 5.10 2.81
N ASP A 84 7.86 5.23 2.55
CA ASP A 84 8.61 4.23 1.80
C ASP A 84 8.67 2.89 2.54
N VAL A 85 8.97 2.89 3.84
CA VAL A 85 8.97 1.66 4.66
C VAL A 85 7.59 1.02 4.68
N VAL A 86 6.53 1.80 4.83
CA VAL A 86 5.15 1.29 4.81
C VAL A 86 4.81 0.69 3.45
N ALA A 87 5.15 1.36 2.35
CA ALA A 87 4.93 0.83 1.00
C ALA A 87 5.68 -0.47 0.76
N ARG A 88 6.93 -0.58 1.23
CA ARG A 88 7.71 -1.83 1.18
C ARG A 88 7.09 -2.92 2.06
N ALA A 89 6.65 -2.58 3.27
CA ALA A 89 5.95 -3.51 4.15
C ALA A 89 4.68 -4.06 3.50
N MET A 90 3.86 -3.21 2.87
CA MET A 90 2.64 -3.60 2.18
C MET A 90 2.93 -4.57 1.02
N ARG A 91 3.99 -4.30 0.21
CA ARG A 91 4.39 -5.25 -0.84
C ARG A 91 4.82 -6.60 -0.29
N LEU A 92 5.65 -6.63 0.76
CA LEU A 92 6.09 -7.87 1.40
C LEU A 92 4.94 -8.64 2.06
N ILE A 93 3.94 -7.94 2.61
CA ILE A 93 2.71 -8.58 3.10
C ILE A 93 1.96 -9.21 1.93
N ALA A 94 1.83 -8.47 0.81
CA ALA A 94 1.19 -8.97 -0.41
C ALA A 94 1.87 -10.23 -0.96
N ASP A 95 3.19 -10.29 -0.89
CA ASP A 95 3.99 -11.46 -1.27
C ASP A 95 3.93 -12.62 -0.25
N GLY A 96 3.12 -12.52 0.81
CA GLY A 96 2.95 -13.57 1.81
C GLY A 96 4.13 -13.72 2.79
N THR A 97 4.96 -12.69 2.96
CA THR A 97 6.10 -12.73 3.90
C THR A 97 5.64 -12.98 5.33
N VAL A 98 4.52 -12.36 5.75
CA VAL A 98 3.98 -12.57 7.10
C VAL A 98 3.48 -14.00 7.29
N ASP A 99 3.00 -14.64 6.26
CA ASP A 99 2.49 -16.02 6.32
C ASP A 99 3.62 -17.04 6.43
N ARG A 100 4.76 -16.76 5.79
CA ARG A 100 5.94 -17.65 5.82
C ARG A 100 6.87 -17.39 7.00
N GLU A 101 7.09 -16.14 7.37
CA GLU A 101 8.16 -15.73 8.30
C GLU A 101 7.63 -15.00 9.54
N GLY A 102 6.32 -14.77 9.62
CA GLY A 102 5.71 -13.99 10.67
C GLY A 102 6.04 -12.50 10.61
N VAL A 103 5.51 -11.73 11.57
CA VAL A 103 5.78 -10.28 11.68
C VAL A 103 7.25 -10.01 12.00
N THR A 104 7.91 -10.93 12.71
CA THR A 104 9.34 -10.84 13.03
C THR A 104 10.20 -10.87 11.77
N GLY A 105 9.92 -11.80 10.84
CA GLY A 105 10.62 -11.87 9.56
C GLY A 105 10.40 -10.64 8.70
N LEU A 106 9.16 -10.15 8.63
CA LEU A 106 8.84 -8.89 7.95
C LEU A 106 9.63 -7.71 8.52
N ALA A 107 9.69 -7.58 9.85
CA ALA A 107 10.42 -6.51 10.52
C ALA A 107 11.93 -6.58 10.24
N ALA A 108 12.51 -7.78 10.30
CA ALA A 108 13.93 -8.01 10.01
C ALA A 108 14.29 -7.63 8.57
N ARG A 109 13.46 -7.99 7.58
CA ARG A 109 13.66 -7.60 6.16
C ARG A 109 13.63 -6.09 5.93
N LEU A 110 12.94 -5.36 6.78
CA LEU A 110 12.81 -3.90 6.71
C LEU A 110 13.86 -3.17 7.58
N GLY A 111 14.66 -3.89 8.37
CA GLY A 111 15.64 -3.30 9.29
C GLY A 111 15.03 -2.67 10.54
N TYR A 112 13.85 -3.17 10.98
CA TYR A 112 13.10 -2.67 12.13
C TYR A 112 12.92 -3.77 13.18
N THR A 113 12.71 -3.35 14.44
CA THR A 113 12.14 -4.26 15.43
C THR A 113 10.63 -4.43 15.18
N THR A 114 10.05 -5.56 15.57
CA THR A 114 8.60 -5.84 15.45
C THR A 114 7.77 -4.70 16.04
N ARG A 115 8.09 -4.24 17.25
CA ARG A 115 7.38 -3.14 17.93
C ARG A 115 7.46 -1.81 17.17
N GLN A 116 8.62 -1.50 16.57
CA GLN A 116 8.78 -0.28 15.77
C GLN A 116 7.93 -0.34 14.50
N LEU A 117 7.97 -1.49 13.81
CA LEU A 117 7.17 -1.69 12.59
C LEU A 117 5.67 -1.64 12.88
N GLU A 118 5.19 -2.33 13.91
CA GLU A 118 3.77 -2.29 14.31
C GLU A 118 3.30 -0.88 14.61
N ARG A 119 4.08 -0.12 15.42
CA ARG A 119 3.75 1.27 15.73
C ARG A 119 3.75 2.15 14.49
N LEU A 120 4.71 1.95 13.57
CA LEU A 120 4.78 2.69 12.32
C LEU A 120 3.56 2.38 11.43
N MET A 121 3.25 1.10 11.21
CA MET A 121 2.11 0.68 10.40
C MET A 121 0.78 1.18 11.01
N GLN A 122 0.64 1.06 12.34
CA GLN A 122 -0.55 1.56 13.03
C GLN A 122 -0.73 3.07 12.87
N SER A 123 0.36 3.86 12.88
CA SER A 123 0.29 5.32 12.72
C SER A 123 0.03 5.77 11.27
N GLU A 124 0.53 5.03 10.29
CA GLU A 124 0.49 5.45 8.87
C GLU A 124 -0.71 4.87 8.11
N VAL A 125 -1.10 3.62 8.44
CA VAL A 125 -2.19 2.91 7.73
C VAL A 125 -3.31 2.42 8.65
N GLY A 126 -3.22 2.72 9.95
CA GLY A 126 -4.28 2.40 10.91
C GLY A 126 -4.39 0.93 11.31
N ALA A 127 -3.45 0.06 10.89
CA ALA A 127 -3.51 -1.36 11.19
C ALA A 127 -2.12 -1.99 11.37
N ALA A 128 -2.02 -2.99 12.24
CA ALA A 128 -0.81 -3.77 12.43
C ALA A 128 -0.57 -4.75 11.27
N PRO A 129 0.70 -5.16 11.00
CA PRO A 129 1.05 -6.05 9.88
C PRO A 129 0.24 -7.35 9.84
N LEU A 130 0.00 -7.98 10.98
CA LEU A 130 -0.79 -9.23 11.04
C LEU A 130 -2.25 -9.04 10.62
N ALA A 131 -2.86 -7.90 10.98
CA ALA A 131 -4.22 -7.57 10.58
C ALA A 131 -4.33 -7.35 9.07
N LEU A 132 -3.34 -6.68 8.48
CA LEU A 132 -3.25 -6.46 7.03
C LEU A 132 -3.06 -7.77 6.26
N ALA A 133 -2.16 -8.64 6.73
CA ALA A 133 -1.97 -9.97 6.14
C ALA A 133 -3.26 -10.82 6.21
N ARG A 134 -3.97 -10.77 7.36
CA ARG A 134 -5.26 -11.45 7.53
C ARG A 134 -6.32 -10.92 6.56
N ALA A 135 -6.42 -9.61 6.41
CA ALA A 135 -7.35 -8.99 5.47
C ALA A 135 -7.05 -9.41 4.02
N GLN A 136 -5.79 -9.46 3.65
CA GLN A 136 -5.37 -9.86 2.31
C GLN A 136 -5.67 -11.35 2.03
N ARG A 137 -5.36 -12.26 2.96
CA ARG A 137 -5.74 -13.67 2.84
C ARG A 137 -7.24 -13.84 2.65
N THR A 138 -8.04 -13.07 3.42
CA THR A 138 -9.49 -13.13 3.29
C THR A 138 -9.97 -12.65 1.94
N GLN A 139 -9.38 -11.58 1.41
CA GLN A 139 -9.71 -11.07 0.08
C GLN A 139 -9.32 -12.07 -1.02
N MET A 140 -8.15 -12.70 -0.93
CA MET A 140 -7.74 -13.77 -1.85
C MET A 140 -8.69 -14.96 -1.79
N ALA A 141 -9.02 -15.42 -0.58
CA ALA A 141 -10.01 -16.49 -0.39
C ALA A 141 -11.36 -16.15 -1.01
N ARG A 142 -11.84 -14.92 -0.80
CA ARG A 142 -13.10 -14.46 -1.37
C ARG A 142 -13.06 -14.50 -2.89
N VAL A 143 -12.01 -14.00 -3.52
CA VAL A 143 -11.84 -14.05 -4.98
C VAL A 143 -11.91 -15.50 -5.45
N LEU A 144 -11.13 -16.41 -4.86
CA LEU A 144 -11.12 -17.82 -5.25
C LEU A 144 -12.48 -18.50 -5.03
N ILE A 145 -13.19 -18.20 -3.94
CA ILE A 145 -14.52 -18.74 -3.67
C ILE A 145 -15.52 -18.27 -4.73
N GLU A 146 -15.50 -16.98 -5.08
CA GLU A 146 -16.48 -16.35 -5.97
C GLU A 146 -16.21 -16.64 -7.46
N THR A 147 -14.94 -16.93 -7.83
CA THR A 147 -14.54 -17.03 -9.24
C THR A 147 -14.09 -18.42 -9.68
N THR A 148 -13.96 -19.40 -8.76
CA THR A 148 -13.52 -20.77 -9.08
C THR A 148 -14.42 -21.82 -8.48
N GLU A 149 -14.28 -23.05 -9.00
CA GLU A 149 -14.91 -24.25 -8.43
C GLU A 149 -13.92 -25.06 -7.55
N MET A 150 -12.78 -24.48 -7.15
CA MET A 150 -11.81 -25.14 -6.29
C MET A 150 -12.44 -25.67 -5.00
N PRO A 151 -12.07 -26.85 -4.51
CA PRO A 151 -12.44 -27.33 -3.19
C PRO A 151 -12.06 -26.31 -2.10
N PHE A 152 -12.89 -26.14 -1.08
CA PHE A 152 -12.61 -25.15 -0.03
C PHE A 152 -11.32 -25.41 0.75
N GLY A 153 -10.88 -26.67 0.83
CA GLY A 153 -9.57 -27.01 1.37
C GLY A 153 -8.43 -26.37 0.57
N ASP A 154 -8.51 -26.51 -0.76
CA ASP A 154 -7.50 -25.95 -1.67
C ASP A 154 -7.54 -24.41 -1.68
N VAL A 155 -8.75 -23.85 -1.65
CA VAL A 155 -8.91 -22.37 -1.49
C VAL A 155 -8.25 -21.89 -0.20
N ALA A 156 -8.43 -22.60 0.91
CA ALA A 156 -7.84 -22.22 2.19
C ALA A 156 -6.31 -22.14 2.11
N PHE A 157 -5.67 -23.17 1.56
CA PHE A 157 -4.21 -23.21 1.43
C PHE A 157 -3.69 -22.25 0.35
N ALA A 158 -4.35 -22.15 -0.79
CA ALA A 158 -3.99 -21.22 -1.86
C ALA A 158 -4.09 -19.74 -1.41
N ALA A 159 -5.05 -19.42 -0.51
CA ALA A 159 -5.18 -18.10 0.08
C ALA A 159 -4.20 -17.83 1.25
N GLY A 160 -3.35 -18.81 1.64
CA GLY A 160 -2.33 -18.65 2.67
C GLY A 160 -2.81 -18.94 4.11
N PHE A 161 -3.94 -19.64 4.29
CA PHE A 161 -4.36 -20.08 5.62
C PHE A 161 -3.61 -21.36 6.04
N SER A 162 -3.26 -21.44 7.31
CA SER A 162 -2.58 -22.61 7.89
C SER A 162 -3.52 -23.76 8.22
N SER A 163 -4.84 -23.51 8.24
CA SER A 163 -5.85 -24.55 8.48
C SER A 163 -7.22 -24.16 7.92
N ILE A 164 -8.01 -25.18 7.55
CA ILE A 164 -9.38 -25.02 7.07
C ILE A 164 -10.27 -24.39 8.16
N ARG A 165 -10.02 -24.69 9.44
CA ARG A 165 -10.74 -24.08 10.55
C ARG A 165 -10.54 -22.57 10.59
N GLN A 166 -9.26 -22.12 10.54
CA GLN A 166 -8.93 -20.70 10.53
C GLN A 166 -9.54 -19.99 9.31
N PHE A 167 -9.50 -20.62 8.14
CA PHE A 167 -10.16 -20.11 6.94
C PHE A 167 -11.65 -19.90 7.15
N ASN A 168 -12.39 -20.95 7.59
CA ASN A 168 -13.83 -20.86 7.81
C ASN A 168 -14.22 -19.78 8.82
N ASP A 169 -13.51 -19.72 9.96
CA ASP A 169 -13.77 -18.73 11.02
C ASP A 169 -13.47 -17.30 10.52
N THR A 170 -12.39 -17.13 9.75
CA THR A 170 -12.01 -15.82 9.22
C THR A 170 -12.98 -15.35 8.14
N VAL A 171 -13.33 -16.20 7.18
CA VAL A 171 -14.29 -15.86 6.12
C VAL A 171 -15.65 -15.51 6.74
N ARG A 172 -16.13 -16.30 7.70
CA ARG A 172 -17.38 -16.00 8.39
C ARG A 172 -17.34 -14.66 9.11
N THR A 173 -16.25 -14.36 9.82
CA THR A 173 -16.11 -13.13 10.59
C THR A 173 -16.02 -11.89 9.71
N VAL A 174 -15.30 -11.97 8.59
CA VAL A 174 -15.03 -10.80 7.73
C VAL A 174 -16.12 -10.59 6.67
N CYS A 175 -16.66 -11.69 6.12
CA CYS A 175 -17.66 -11.61 5.04
C CYS A 175 -19.10 -11.73 5.55
N ASP A 176 -19.29 -12.02 6.85
CA ASP A 176 -20.59 -12.32 7.46
C ASP A 176 -21.36 -13.46 6.75
N LEU A 177 -20.62 -14.34 6.09
CA LEU A 177 -21.13 -15.48 5.30
C LEU A 177 -20.16 -16.67 5.41
N THR A 178 -20.74 -17.87 5.29
CA THR A 178 -19.92 -19.08 5.13
C THR A 178 -19.32 -19.15 3.71
N PRO A 179 -18.17 -19.83 3.50
CA PRO A 179 -17.62 -20.06 2.16
C PRO A 179 -18.65 -20.62 1.18
N THR A 180 -19.49 -21.55 1.63
CA THR A 180 -20.56 -22.17 0.84
C THR A 180 -21.59 -21.14 0.37
N LEU A 181 -22.06 -20.27 1.28
CA LEU A 181 -23.02 -19.24 0.94
C LEU A 181 -22.42 -18.16 0.04
N LEU A 182 -21.14 -17.82 0.22
CA LEU A 182 -20.42 -16.91 -0.69
C LEU A 182 -20.41 -17.48 -2.12
N ARG A 183 -20.04 -18.74 -2.29
CA ARG A 183 -20.01 -19.41 -3.60
C ARG A 183 -21.41 -19.48 -4.22
N GLN A 184 -22.40 -19.85 -3.42
CA GLN A 184 -23.77 -19.91 -3.90
C GLN A 184 -24.28 -18.56 -4.40
N ARG A 185 -24.04 -17.47 -3.68
CA ARG A 185 -24.38 -16.11 -4.10
C ARG A 185 -23.64 -15.67 -5.36
N ALA A 186 -22.38 -16.07 -5.52
CA ALA A 186 -21.62 -15.78 -6.72
C ALA A 186 -22.21 -16.52 -7.95
N ARG A 187 -22.55 -17.80 -7.80
CA ARG A 187 -23.20 -18.60 -8.85
C ARG A 187 -24.54 -18.05 -9.29
N THR A 188 -25.37 -17.56 -8.36
CA THR A 188 -26.67 -16.94 -8.67
C THR A 188 -26.52 -15.65 -9.47
N ARG A 189 -25.38 -14.98 -9.38
CA ARG A 189 -25.07 -13.75 -10.16
C ARG A 189 -24.49 -14.03 -11.54
N LEU A 190 -23.98 -15.24 -11.75
CA LEU A 190 -23.29 -15.67 -12.95
C LEU A 190 -24.04 -16.86 -13.51
N ASP A 191 -25.07 -16.62 -14.33
CA ASP A 191 -25.71 -17.69 -15.08
C ASP A 191 -24.69 -18.36 -15.97
N SER A 192 -24.42 -19.62 -15.60
CA SER A 192 -24.01 -20.82 -16.30
C SER A 192 -22.90 -20.89 -17.34
N ASP A 193 -22.50 -22.10 -17.45
CA ASP A 193 -21.87 -22.86 -18.53
C ASP A 193 -20.37 -22.64 -18.74
N ASP A 194 -19.61 -23.44 -17.98
CA ASP A 194 -18.33 -23.94 -18.49
C ASP A 194 -17.86 -25.14 -17.66
N THR A 195 -17.98 -26.33 -18.23
CA THR A 195 -17.30 -27.55 -17.79
C THR A 195 -15.88 -27.54 -18.30
N MET A 196 -14.95 -27.09 -17.47
CA MET A 196 -13.51 -27.13 -17.79
C MET A 196 -12.87 -28.38 -17.17
N GLY A 197 -11.91 -28.98 -17.90
CA GLY A 197 -11.23 -30.22 -17.53
C GLY A 197 -10.31 -30.09 -16.32
N THR A 198 -9.90 -31.23 -15.77
CA THR A 198 -8.96 -31.34 -14.64
C THR A 198 -7.63 -30.67 -14.95
N GLY A 199 -7.12 -29.83 -14.04
CA GLY A 199 -5.82 -29.16 -14.16
C GLY A 199 -5.89 -27.71 -14.70
N VAL A 200 -7.09 -27.18 -14.98
CA VAL A 200 -7.31 -25.80 -15.42
C VAL A 200 -7.94 -24.98 -14.30
N LEU A 201 -7.38 -23.81 -14.01
CA LEU A 201 -7.98 -22.82 -13.13
C LEU A 201 -8.75 -21.81 -13.99
N SER A 202 -10.08 -21.82 -13.92
CA SER A 202 -10.94 -20.82 -14.58
C SER A 202 -11.36 -19.72 -13.59
N LEU A 203 -11.12 -18.47 -13.95
CA LEU A 203 -11.50 -17.29 -13.18
C LEU A 203 -12.51 -16.47 -13.98
N ARG A 204 -13.67 -16.17 -13.39
CA ARG A 204 -14.65 -15.25 -13.96
C ARG A 204 -14.50 -13.88 -13.32
N LEU A 205 -14.20 -12.86 -14.11
CA LEU A 205 -14.03 -11.49 -13.64
C LEU A 205 -15.29 -10.68 -14.00
N PRO A 206 -16.11 -10.27 -13.02
CA PRO A 206 -17.26 -9.43 -13.31
C PRO A 206 -16.80 -8.05 -13.78
N VAL A 207 -17.38 -7.56 -14.85
CA VAL A 207 -17.10 -6.23 -15.38
C VAL A 207 -18.33 -5.31 -15.19
N ARG A 208 -18.07 -4.02 -15.02
CA ARG A 208 -19.14 -3.01 -14.99
C ARG A 208 -19.50 -2.62 -16.42
N THR A 209 -20.78 -2.59 -16.73
CA THR A 209 -21.29 -2.08 -18.01
C THR A 209 -21.47 -0.55 -17.97
N PRO A 210 -21.21 0.16 -19.10
CA PRO A 210 -20.70 -0.35 -20.38
C PRO A 210 -19.21 -0.72 -20.31
N PHE A 211 -18.82 -1.85 -20.91
CA PHE A 211 -17.45 -2.30 -20.99
C PHE A 211 -16.98 -2.38 -22.45
N ALA A 212 -15.87 -1.72 -22.76
CA ALA A 212 -15.34 -1.63 -24.13
C ALA A 212 -14.46 -2.86 -24.47
N TYR A 213 -15.08 -4.00 -24.74
CA TYR A 213 -14.40 -5.25 -25.10
C TYR A 213 -13.47 -5.07 -26.31
N ASP A 214 -13.96 -4.47 -27.39
CA ASP A 214 -13.20 -4.28 -28.61
C ASP A 214 -11.96 -3.40 -28.37
N GLY A 215 -12.08 -2.37 -27.56
CA GLY A 215 -10.96 -1.51 -27.18
C GLY A 215 -9.88 -2.27 -26.39
N LEU A 216 -10.29 -3.12 -25.44
CA LEU A 216 -9.36 -3.94 -24.65
C LEU A 216 -8.63 -4.95 -25.55
N PHE A 217 -9.37 -5.76 -26.31
CA PHE A 217 -8.78 -6.79 -27.15
C PHE A 217 -7.99 -6.20 -28.33
N GLY A 218 -8.42 -5.06 -28.86
CA GLY A 218 -7.67 -4.32 -29.86
C GLY A 218 -6.32 -3.81 -29.33
N HIS A 219 -6.29 -3.30 -28.09
CA HIS A 219 -5.05 -2.91 -27.42
C HIS A 219 -4.12 -4.12 -27.20
N LEU A 220 -4.65 -5.23 -26.65
CA LEU A 220 -3.88 -6.45 -26.42
C LEU A 220 -3.31 -7.00 -27.73
N ALA A 221 -4.07 -6.99 -28.82
CA ALA A 221 -3.62 -7.44 -30.12
C ALA A 221 -2.48 -6.56 -30.67
N ALA A 222 -2.60 -5.24 -30.51
CA ALA A 222 -1.60 -4.28 -31.01
C ALA A 222 -0.28 -4.33 -30.22
N THR A 223 -0.33 -4.77 -28.96
CA THR A 223 0.83 -4.83 -28.06
C THR A 223 1.35 -6.25 -27.81
N ALA A 224 0.71 -7.27 -28.40
CA ALA A 224 1.09 -8.66 -28.21
C ALA A 224 2.53 -8.94 -28.66
N VAL A 225 3.27 -9.68 -27.84
CA VAL A 225 4.66 -10.10 -28.14
C VAL A 225 4.60 -11.37 -28.99
N PRO A 226 5.07 -11.33 -30.26
CA PRO A 226 5.05 -12.50 -31.13
C PRO A 226 5.77 -13.71 -30.52
N GLY A 227 5.11 -14.87 -30.55
CA GLY A 227 5.64 -16.14 -30.00
C GLY A 227 5.44 -16.32 -28.49
N VAL A 228 4.95 -15.26 -27.79
CA VAL A 228 4.62 -15.33 -26.35
C VAL A 228 3.15 -15.01 -26.11
N GLU A 229 2.60 -14.10 -26.87
CA GLU A 229 1.23 -13.61 -26.72
C GLU A 229 0.47 -13.70 -28.05
N GLU A 230 -0.79 -14.10 -27.98
CA GLU A 230 -1.69 -14.20 -29.12
C GLU A 230 -3.09 -13.68 -28.74
N VAL A 231 -3.67 -12.86 -29.62
CA VAL A 231 -5.09 -12.49 -29.56
C VAL A 231 -5.78 -13.06 -30.79
N ARG A 232 -6.66 -14.02 -30.60
CA ARG A 232 -7.40 -14.67 -31.67
C ARG A 232 -8.80 -15.10 -31.20
N ASP A 233 -9.77 -14.95 -32.09
CA ASP A 233 -11.15 -15.38 -31.86
C ASP A 233 -11.78 -14.90 -30.52
N GLY A 234 -11.44 -13.66 -30.09
CA GLY A 234 -11.92 -13.10 -28.82
C GLY A 234 -11.21 -13.64 -27.57
N PHE A 235 -10.11 -14.36 -27.75
CA PHE A 235 -9.28 -14.89 -26.65
C PHE A 235 -7.90 -14.22 -26.67
N TYR A 236 -7.39 -13.91 -25.47
CA TYR A 236 -5.98 -13.58 -25.26
C TYR A 236 -5.28 -14.77 -24.62
N ARG A 237 -4.17 -15.17 -25.21
CA ARG A 237 -3.32 -16.27 -24.70
C ARG A 237 -1.92 -15.76 -24.47
N ARG A 238 -1.29 -16.29 -23.42
CA ARG A 238 0.12 -16.04 -23.12
C ARG A 238 0.77 -17.36 -22.67
N SER A 239 1.90 -17.70 -23.26
CA SER A 239 2.74 -18.86 -22.90
C SER A 239 3.84 -18.47 -21.93
#